data_577f01838a85afd1e882bc592926759e
#
_entry.id   577f01838a85afd1e882bc592926759e
#
_cell.length_a   1.000
_cell.length_b   1.000
_cell.length_c   1.000
_cell.angle_alpha   90.00
_cell.angle_beta   90.00
_cell.angle_gamma   90.00
#
_symmetry.space_group_name_H-M   'P 1'
#
loop_
_entity.id
_entity.type
_entity.pdbx_description
1 polymer ?
#
loop_
_entity_poly.entity_id
_entity_poly.type
_entity_poly.pdbx_seq_one_letter_code
_entity_poly.pdbx_strand_id
1 'polypeptide(L)'
;MDGTTTSDQAMAEETGVTGLEGSWLKLRLKFQERLLGSSPTSASVYQDFCATRALKHGVTPADDEEEALPNSDGGALTGFPRDAQGLFLYDYQLRGFLKEAARALRLKVPGKQKAEVNLTDSLVHQFVHVFPRRLYLTRDGVRIKEPDGVLERPLRAMTMQGPRVTLAASEYVDDGCEIEAKVFIMAGPITPEIVRQLIPYGQLVGLGQWRSGSNGRFTAEVN
;
A
#
# COMPACT_ATOMS: atom_id res chain seq x y z
N MET A 1 -30.86 -1.00 -15.20
CA MET A 1 -29.68 -0.69 -16.00
C MET A 1 -29.42 0.79 -15.84
N ASP A 2 -28.21 1.25 -15.52
CA ASP A 2 -27.58 2.55 -15.80
C ASP A 2 -27.09 3.44 -14.65
N GLY A 3 -26.98 2.95 -13.42
CA GLY A 3 -26.28 3.75 -12.39
C GLY A 3 -24.74 3.49 -12.30
N THR A 4 -24.32 2.33 -12.75
CA THR A 4 -22.92 1.87 -12.66
C THR A 4 -22.02 2.50 -13.74
N THR A 5 -22.55 2.73 -14.92
CA THR A 5 -21.81 3.19 -16.10
C THR A 5 -21.26 4.62 -15.95
N THR A 6 -21.99 5.53 -15.31
CA THR A 6 -21.59 6.95 -15.18
C THR A 6 -20.46 7.12 -14.17
N SER A 7 -20.48 6.36 -13.07
CA SER A 7 -19.41 6.42 -12.04
C SER A 7 -18.09 5.83 -12.55
N ASP A 8 -18.17 4.71 -13.27
CA ASP A 8 -16.99 4.03 -13.84
C ASP A 8 -16.35 4.87 -14.95
N GLN A 9 -17.16 5.55 -15.78
CA GLN A 9 -16.66 6.48 -16.79
C GLN A 9 -15.93 7.67 -16.17
N ALA A 10 -16.49 8.28 -15.12
CA ALA A 10 -15.83 9.38 -14.42
C ALA A 10 -14.49 8.96 -13.79
N MET A 11 -14.42 7.76 -13.22
CA MET A 11 -13.17 7.23 -12.66
C MET A 11 -12.14 6.91 -13.75
N ALA A 12 -12.56 6.42 -14.89
CA ALA A 12 -11.69 6.16 -16.04
C ALA A 12 -11.09 7.47 -16.59
N GLU A 13 -11.89 8.51 -16.75
CA GLU A 13 -11.42 9.83 -17.20
C GLU A 13 -10.41 10.44 -16.22
N GLU A 14 -10.70 10.40 -14.93
CA GLU A 14 -9.83 10.97 -13.88
C GLU A 14 -8.50 10.23 -13.76
N THR A 15 -8.48 8.93 -14.01
CA THR A 15 -7.27 8.09 -13.90
C THR A 15 -6.52 7.92 -15.21
N GLY A 16 -7.11 8.32 -16.33
CA GLY A 16 -6.55 8.13 -17.66
C GLY A 16 -6.62 6.70 -18.20
N VAL A 17 -7.32 5.79 -17.52
CA VAL A 17 -7.52 4.41 -17.96
C VAL A 17 -8.65 4.35 -18.97
N THR A 18 -8.30 4.23 -20.25
CA THR A 18 -9.27 4.19 -21.36
C THR A 18 -9.07 2.96 -22.22
N GLY A 19 -10.15 2.47 -22.84
CA GLY A 19 -10.09 1.34 -23.80
C GLY A 19 -9.89 -0.04 -23.15
N LEU A 20 -9.96 -0.16 -21.84
CA LEU A 20 -9.92 -1.42 -21.11
C LEU A 20 -11.28 -1.74 -20.49
N GLU A 21 -11.74 -2.97 -20.66
CA GLU A 21 -12.93 -3.46 -19.97
C GLU A 21 -12.61 -3.83 -18.52
N GLY A 22 -13.45 -3.42 -17.59
CA GLY A 22 -13.27 -3.70 -16.17
C GLY A 22 -14.29 -2.99 -15.31
N SER A 23 -14.08 -3.06 -14.02
CA SER A 23 -14.94 -2.43 -13.00
C SER A 23 -14.09 -1.60 -12.05
N TRP A 24 -14.68 -0.58 -11.44
CA TRP A 24 -14.04 0.28 -10.47
C TRP A 24 -14.62 0.06 -9.09
N LEU A 25 -13.76 0.19 -8.07
CA LEU A 25 -14.14 0.32 -6.67
C LEU A 25 -13.46 1.57 -6.09
N LYS A 26 -14.23 2.34 -5.33
CA LYS A 26 -13.70 3.42 -4.50
C LYS A 26 -13.52 2.89 -3.09
N LEU A 27 -12.29 3.01 -2.57
CA LEU A 27 -11.92 2.59 -1.23
C LEU A 27 -11.61 3.81 -0.37
N ARG A 28 -12.15 3.83 0.85
CA ARG A 28 -11.68 4.69 1.92
C ARG A 28 -11.22 3.80 3.05
N LEU A 29 -9.93 3.83 3.36
CA LEU A 29 -9.33 3.07 4.45
C LEU A 29 -9.16 4.02 5.65
N LYS A 30 -9.65 3.60 6.81
CA LYS A 30 -9.50 4.32 8.09
C LYS A 30 -8.64 3.50 9.02
N PHE A 31 -7.48 4.02 9.38
CA PHE A 31 -6.55 3.35 10.27
C PHE A 31 -7.07 3.37 11.71
N GLN A 32 -7.12 2.19 12.31
CA GLN A 32 -7.59 1.96 13.69
C GLN A 32 -6.43 1.95 14.68
N GLU A 33 -5.23 1.80 14.15
CA GLU A 33 -3.99 1.75 14.88
C GLU A 33 -2.98 2.66 14.19
N ARG A 34 -1.95 3.05 14.92
CA ARG A 34 -0.86 3.88 14.43
C ARG A 34 -0.27 3.33 13.14
N LEU A 35 -0.17 4.16 12.12
CA LEU A 35 0.46 3.82 10.86
C LEU A 35 1.93 4.23 10.89
N LEU A 36 2.84 3.31 10.57
CA LEU A 36 4.28 3.58 10.50
C LEU A 36 4.75 3.68 9.06
N GLY A 37 5.56 4.71 8.80
CA GLY A 37 6.21 4.93 7.52
C GLY A 37 7.21 3.82 7.18
N SER A 38 7.27 3.43 5.91
CA SER A 38 8.09 2.32 5.43
C SER A 38 9.11 2.72 4.37
N SER A 39 9.14 3.98 3.97
CA SER A 39 10.14 4.49 3.02
C SER A 39 11.44 4.86 3.75
N PRO A 40 12.62 4.60 3.17
CA PRO A 40 13.89 5.07 3.74
C PRO A 40 13.88 6.59 3.92
N THR A 41 14.48 7.10 4.99
CA THR A 41 14.57 8.55 5.26
C THR A 41 15.83 9.20 4.72
N SER A 42 16.80 8.38 4.28
CA SER A 42 18.08 8.86 3.77
C SER A 42 18.25 8.49 2.30
N ALA A 43 18.61 9.47 1.47
CA ALA A 43 18.89 9.23 0.05
C ALA A 43 20.02 8.20 -0.14
N SER A 44 21.05 8.19 0.72
CA SER A 44 22.13 7.20 0.65
C SER A 44 21.62 5.78 0.92
N VAL A 45 20.77 5.59 1.94
CA VAL A 45 20.16 4.28 2.23
C VAL A 45 19.22 3.85 1.11
N TYR A 46 18.50 4.80 0.51
CA TYR A 46 17.65 4.53 -0.64
C TYR A 46 18.47 4.09 -1.86
N GLN A 47 19.56 4.79 -2.17
CA GLN A 47 20.45 4.44 -3.28
C GLN A 47 21.11 3.08 -3.07
N ASP A 48 21.58 2.75 -1.87
CA ASP A 48 22.13 1.43 -1.52
C ASP A 48 21.09 0.32 -1.66
N PHE A 49 19.87 0.58 -1.22
CA PHE A 49 18.74 -0.34 -1.39
C PHE A 49 18.42 -0.58 -2.87
N CYS A 50 18.41 0.49 -3.67
CA CYS A 50 18.16 0.43 -5.11
C CYS A 50 19.29 -0.27 -5.85
N ALA A 51 20.55 0.03 -5.52
CA ALA A 51 21.72 -0.65 -6.11
C ALA A 51 21.69 -2.16 -5.82
N THR A 52 21.33 -2.54 -4.58
CA THR A 52 21.19 -3.96 -4.20
C THR A 52 20.06 -4.65 -4.96
N ARG A 53 18.95 -3.95 -5.22
CA ARG A 53 17.81 -4.48 -6.01
C ARG A 53 18.11 -4.50 -7.50
N ALA A 54 18.76 -3.47 -8.05
CA ALA A 54 19.17 -3.44 -9.44
C ALA A 54 20.09 -4.62 -9.79
N LEU A 55 21.02 -4.95 -8.90
CA LEU A 55 21.89 -6.12 -9.02
C LEU A 55 21.12 -7.45 -9.01
N LYS A 56 20.02 -7.54 -8.26
CA LYS A 56 19.21 -8.77 -8.12
C LYS A 56 18.10 -8.90 -9.15
N HIS A 57 17.50 -7.79 -9.58
CA HIS A 57 16.24 -7.80 -10.34
C HIS A 57 16.22 -6.88 -11.56
N GLY A 58 17.30 -6.14 -11.84
CA GLY A 58 17.38 -5.23 -12.98
C GLY A 58 16.41 -4.04 -12.95
N VAL A 59 15.91 -3.70 -11.77
CA VAL A 59 14.94 -2.60 -11.58
C VAL A 59 15.68 -1.34 -11.20
N THR A 60 15.60 -0.31 -12.04
CA THR A 60 16.00 1.07 -11.69
C THR A 60 14.89 1.74 -10.89
N PRO A 61 15.23 2.50 -9.83
CA PRO A 61 14.25 3.31 -9.11
C PRO A 61 13.61 4.35 -10.02
N ALA A 62 12.38 4.71 -9.74
CA ALA A 62 11.74 5.84 -10.38
C ALA A 62 12.24 7.14 -9.72
N ASP A 63 12.63 8.12 -10.53
CA ASP A 63 13.17 9.41 -10.05
C ASP A 63 12.18 10.12 -9.10
N ASP A 64 10.88 9.95 -9.30
CA ASP A 64 9.82 10.51 -8.45
C ASP A 64 9.79 9.93 -7.02
N GLU A 65 10.39 8.77 -6.79
CA GLU A 65 10.52 8.16 -5.47
C GLU A 65 11.69 8.78 -4.67
N GLU A 66 12.78 9.17 -5.33
CA GLU A 66 13.91 9.82 -4.69
C GLU A 66 13.58 11.25 -4.26
N GLU A 67 12.81 12.01 -5.06
CA GLU A 67 12.36 13.36 -4.73
C GLU A 67 11.38 13.42 -3.54
N ALA A 68 10.64 12.33 -3.31
CA ALA A 68 9.65 12.25 -2.26
C ALA A 68 10.16 11.60 -0.96
N LEU A 69 11.47 11.35 -0.85
CA LEU A 69 12.05 10.77 0.37
C LEU A 69 11.79 11.69 1.58
N PRO A 70 11.45 11.10 2.72
CA PRO A 70 11.30 11.87 3.93
C PRO A 70 12.66 12.44 4.39
N ASN A 71 12.78 13.75 4.39
CA ASN A 71 13.88 14.43 5.06
C ASN A 71 13.59 14.42 6.56
N SER A 72 14.12 13.46 7.29
CA SER A 72 13.92 13.40 8.73
C SER A 72 15.19 13.83 9.47
N ASP A 73 15.17 15.04 9.98
CA ASP A 73 16.16 15.53 10.95
C ASP A 73 15.99 14.86 12.32
N GLY A 74 14.94 14.07 12.50
CA GLY A 74 14.56 13.43 13.77
C GLY A 74 15.16 12.05 14.03
N GLY A 75 16.16 11.59 13.25
CA GLY A 75 16.82 10.30 13.48
C GLY A 75 16.00 9.06 13.10
N ALA A 76 14.84 9.23 12.45
CA ALA A 76 14.06 8.10 11.94
C ALA A 76 14.78 7.42 10.77
N LEU A 77 14.83 6.08 10.80
CA LEU A 77 15.41 5.28 9.71
C LEU A 77 14.41 5.03 8.57
N THR A 78 13.11 5.08 8.89
CA THR A 78 12.03 4.95 7.91
C THR A 78 10.93 5.97 8.19
N GLY A 79 10.28 6.44 7.14
CA GLY A 79 9.24 7.46 7.25
C GLY A 79 8.23 7.38 6.12
N PHE A 80 7.47 8.44 5.96
CA PHE A 80 6.51 8.59 4.88
C PHE A 80 7.11 9.39 3.74
N PRO A 81 6.93 8.98 2.48
CA PRO A 81 7.18 9.85 1.35
C PRO A 81 6.23 11.05 1.44
N ARG A 82 6.73 12.22 1.04
CA ARG A 82 5.99 13.49 1.16
C ARG A 82 6.30 14.45 0.02
N ASP A 83 5.37 15.33 -0.23
CA ASP A 83 5.52 16.45 -1.14
C ASP A 83 4.82 17.70 -0.59
N ALA A 84 4.71 18.76 -1.38
CA ALA A 84 4.03 20.00 -0.98
C ALA A 84 2.57 19.79 -0.55
N GLN A 85 1.94 18.69 -0.97
CA GLN A 85 0.56 18.36 -0.65
C GLN A 85 0.42 17.59 0.67
N GLY A 86 1.46 16.89 1.12
CA GLY A 86 1.46 16.16 2.40
C GLY A 86 2.10 14.78 2.33
N LEU A 87 1.89 14.03 3.40
CA LEU A 87 2.35 12.64 3.51
C LEU A 87 1.47 11.70 2.68
N PHE A 88 2.06 10.67 2.08
CA PHE A 88 1.31 9.70 1.30
C PHE A 88 1.87 8.28 1.39
N LEU A 89 1.07 7.32 0.96
CA LEU A 89 1.49 5.97 0.63
C LEU A 89 1.51 5.81 -0.89
N TYR A 90 2.37 4.95 -1.41
CA TYR A 90 2.30 4.60 -2.82
C TYR A 90 1.23 3.53 -3.10
N ASP A 91 0.64 3.58 -4.28
CA ASP A 91 -0.34 2.63 -4.79
C ASP A 91 0.10 1.17 -4.66
N TYR A 92 1.39 0.90 -4.92
CA TYR A 92 1.95 -0.45 -4.84
C TYR A 92 1.96 -1.02 -3.41
N GLN A 93 1.91 -0.18 -2.37
CA GLN A 93 1.81 -0.64 -0.98
C GLN A 93 0.42 -1.25 -0.72
N LEU A 94 -0.65 -0.58 -1.17
CA LEU A 94 -2.01 -1.12 -1.10
C LEU A 94 -2.17 -2.34 -2.01
N ARG A 95 -1.62 -2.31 -3.22
CA ARG A 95 -1.62 -3.48 -4.11
C ARG A 95 -0.82 -4.64 -3.51
N GLY A 96 0.28 -4.37 -2.82
CA GLY A 96 1.06 -5.36 -2.07
C GLY A 96 0.24 -6.04 -0.98
N PHE A 97 -0.54 -5.26 -0.24
CA PHE A 97 -1.49 -5.77 0.75
C PHE A 97 -2.56 -6.69 0.11
N LEU A 98 -3.18 -6.28 -1.01
CA LEU A 98 -4.17 -7.11 -1.70
C LEU A 98 -3.57 -8.45 -2.18
N LYS A 99 -2.33 -8.45 -2.65
CA LYS A 99 -1.58 -9.66 -3.01
C LYS A 99 -1.34 -10.58 -1.80
N GLU A 100 -0.99 -10.00 -0.67
CA GLU A 100 -0.80 -10.75 0.58
C GLU A 100 -2.13 -11.34 1.07
N ALA A 101 -3.20 -10.57 1.06
CA ALA A 101 -4.54 -11.03 1.41
C ALA A 101 -4.98 -12.20 0.52
N ALA A 102 -4.72 -12.13 -0.78
CA ALA A 102 -5.03 -13.21 -1.72
C ALA A 102 -4.32 -14.52 -1.36
N ARG A 103 -3.03 -14.44 -1.02
CA ARG A 103 -2.26 -15.61 -0.55
C ARG A 103 -2.77 -16.19 0.77
N ALA A 104 -3.15 -15.31 1.70
CA ALA A 104 -3.59 -15.72 3.03
C ALA A 104 -5.00 -16.36 3.00
N LEU A 105 -5.94 -15.70 2.31
CA LEU A 105 -7.35 -16.10 2.29
C LEU A 105 -7.64 -17.22 1.30
N ARG A 106 -6.82 -17.41 0.27
CA ARG A 106 -6.94 -18.47 -0.75
C ARG A 106 -8.34 -18.58 -1.37
N LEU A 107 -8.95 -17.43 -1.64
CA LEU A 107 -10.25 -17.38 -2.26
C LEU A 107 -10.25 -18.12 -3.60
N LYS A 108 -11.40 -18.65 -3.99
CA LYS A 108 -11.56 -19.35 -5.26
C LYS A 108 -11.96 -18.37 -6.35
N VAL A 109 -11.37 -18.52 -7.52
CA VAL A 109 -11.68 -17.76 -8.73
C VAL A 109 -11.83 -18.71 -9.92
N PRO A 110 -12.59 -18.32 -10.96
CA PRO A 110 -12.67 -19.09 -12.19
C PRO A 110 -11.30 -19.28 -12.83
N GLY A 111 -10.94 -20.52 -13.11
CA GLY A 111 -9.74 -20.89 -13.83
C GLY A 111 -10.05 -21.34 -15.26
N LYS A 112 -9.04 -21.89 -15.95
CA LYS A 112 -9.23 -22.48 -17.28
C LYS A 112 -10.17 -23.67 -17.19
N GLN A 113 -10.98 -23.86 -18.27
CA GLN A 113 -11.93 -24.98 -18.41
C GLN A 113 -12.98 -25.08 -17.28
N LYS A 114 -13.41 -23.94 -16.73
CA LYS A 114 -14.41 -23.86 -15.64
C LYS A 114 -13.96 -24.50 -14.31
N ALA A 115 -12.71 -24.91 -14.18
CA ALA A 115 -12.17 -25.35 -12.89
C ALA A 115 -11.95 -24.13 -11.97
N GLU A 116 -12.21 -24.29 -10.68
CA GLU A 116 -11.86 -23.28 -9.69
C GLU A 116 -10.38 -23.39 -9.31
N VAL A 117 -9.71 -22.24 -9.26
CA VAL A 117 -8.32 -22.14 -8.84
C VAL A 117 -8.21 -21.19 -7.63
N ASN A 118 -7.15 -21.36 -6.84
CA ASN A 118 -6.90 -20.39 -5.76
C ASN A 118 -6.49 -19.05 -6.35
N LEU A 119 -7.03 -17.98 -5.80
CA LEU A 119 -6.55 -16.63 -6.06
C LEU A 119 -5.09 -16.52 -5.64
N THR A 120 -4.24 -16.07 -6.54
CA THR A 120 -2.80 -15.91 -6.32
C THR A 120 -2.41 -14.43 -6.38
N ASP A 121 -1.25 -14.11 -5.80
CA ASP A 121 -0.64 -12.78 -5.91
C ASP A 121 -0.34 -12.39 -7.38
N SER A 122 -0.03 -13.36 -8.23
CA SER A 122 0.17 -13.12 -9.67
C SER A 122 -1.13 -12.68 -10.36
N LEU A 123 -2.27 -13.31 -10.04
CA LEU A 123 -3.57 -12.90 -10.58
C LEU A 123 -3.93 -11.48 -10.11
N VAL A 124 -3.76 -11.19 -8.81
CA VAL A 124 -3.99 -9.83 -8.30
C VAL A 124 -3.08 -8.83 -9.01
N HIS A 125 -1.80 -9.18 -9.23
CA HIS A 125 -0.87 -8.30 -9.94
C HIS A 125 -1.30 -8.01 -11.39
N GLN A 126 -1.89 -8.98 -12.07
CA GLN A 126 -2.30 -8.83 -13.47
C GLN A 126 -3.64 -8.08 -13.64
N PHE A 127 -4.58 -8.29 -12.73
CA PHE A 127 -5.96 -7.84 -12.92
C PHE A 127 -6.40 -6.71 -11.98
N VAL A 128 -5.62 -6.38 -10.92
CA VAL A 128 -6.00 -5.35 -9.94
C VAL A 128 -4.99 -4.23 -9.94
N HIS A 129 -5.45 -3.02 -10.22
CA HIS A 129 -4.64 -1.81 -10.30
C HIS A 129 -5.18 -0.75 -9.36
N VAL A 130 -4.28 -0.07 -8.64
CA VAL A 130 -4.62 0.94 -7.64
C VAL A 130 -4.26 2.33 -8.16
N PHE A 131 -5.12 3.30 -7.93
CA PHE A 131 -4.97 4.70 -8.31
C PHE A 131 -5.40 5.63 -7.17
N PRO A 132 -4.89 6.87 -7.14
CA PRO A 132 -3.73 7.37 -7.89
C PRO A 132 -2.43 6.77 -7.33
N ARG A 133 -1.28 7.05 -7.98
CA ARG A 133 0.04 6.60 -7.53
C ARG A 133 0.37 7.06 -6.10
N ARG A 134 -0.05 8.27 -5.71
CA ARG A 134 0.13 8.83 -4.37
C ARG A 134 -1.21 8.85 -3.63
N LEU A 135 -1.30 8.06 -2.57
CA LEU A 135 -2.47 7.96 -1.70
C LEU A 135 -2.21 8.83 -0.47
N TYR A 136 -2.72 10.06 -0.49
CA TYR A 136 -2.43 11.03 0.56
C TYR A 136 -3.14 10.68 1.87
N LEU A 137 -2.38 10.81 2.97
CA LEU A 137 -2.92 10.67 4.30
C LEU A 137 -3.74 11.90 4.68
N THR A 138 -4.94 11.66 5.17
CA THR A 138 -5.86 12.71 5.63
C THR A 138 -6.35 12.42 7.04
N ARG A 139 -6.71 13.47 7.78
CA ARG A 139 -7.43 13.38 9.04
C ARG A 139 -8.54 14.42 9.01
N ASP A 140 -9.78 13.98 9.22
CA ASP A 140 -10.98 14.84 9.09
C ASP A 140 -11.06 15.61 7.77
N GLY A 141 -10.67 14.96 6.67
CA GLY A 141 -10.65 15.53 5.33
C GLY A 141 -9.47 16.49 5.03
N VAL A 142 -8.60 16.75 6.01
CA VAL A 142 -7.42 17.61 5.87
C VAL A 142 -6.18 16.75 5.64
N ARG A 143 -5.35 17.11 4.66
CA ARG A 143 -4.09 16.40 4.39
C ARG A 143 -3.09 16.59 5.51
N ILE A 144 -2.49 15.49 5.95
CA ILE A 144 -1.44 15.46 6.96
C ILE A 144 -0.11 15.80 6.28
N LYS A 145 0.55 16.85 6.73
CA LYS A 145 1.82 17.33 6.16
C LYS A 145 3.05 16.82 6.88
N GLU A 146 2.92 16.59 8.19
CA GLU A 146 4.01 16.13 9.04
C GLU A 146 3.57 14.89 9.82
N PRO A 147 4.50 13.97 10.15
CA PRO A 147 4.20 12.84 11.02
C PRO A 147 3.90 13.33 12.43
N ASP A 148 3.11 12.56 13.18
CA ASP A 148 2.79 12.88 14.58
C ASP A 148 3.99 12.62 15.51
N GLY A 149 4.98 11.81 15.07
CA GLY A 149 6.21 11.59 15.81
C GLY A 149 7.06 10.46 15.25
N VAL A 150 8.06 10.04 16.04
CA VAL A 150 8.97 8.94 15.73
C VAL A 150 8.85 7.87 16.82
N LEU A 151 8.62 6.65 16.41
CA LEU A 151 8.58 5.48 17.29
C LEU A 151 9.92 4.75 17.24
N GLU A 152 10.63 4.74 18.35
CA GLU A 152 11.83 3.96 18.52
C GLU A 152 11.52 2.60 19.14
N ARG A 153 12.19 1.55 18.66
CA ARG A 153 12.02 0.20 19.18
C ARG A 153 13.31 -0.60 19.07
N PRO A 154 13.62 -1.45 20.06
CA PRO A 154 14.71 -2.39 19.94
C PRO A 154 14.34 -3.52 18.98
N LEU A 155 15.19 -3.78 17.99
CA LEU A 155 15.12 -4.96 17.14
C LEU A 155 16.23 -5.93 17.53
N ARG A 156 15.88 -7.18 17.80
CA ARG A 156 16.83 -8.26 18.01
C ARG A 156 17.10 -8.95 16.69
N ALA A 157 18.30 -8.81 16.18
CA ALA A 157 18.79 -9.53 15.01
C ALA A 157 19.71 -10.67 15.44
N MET A 158 19.50 -11.86 14.88
CA MET A 158 20.47 -12.96 14.98
C MET A 158 21.48 -12.80 13.87
N THR A 159 22.73 -12.59 14.23
CA THR A 159 23.85 -12.50 13.29
C THR A 159 24.76 -13.73 13.45
N MET A 160 25.67 -13.96 12.50
CA MET A 160 26.68 -15.03 12.62
C MET A 160 27.56 -14.90 13.86
N GLN A 161 27.65 -13.69 14.45
CA GLN A 161 28.41 -13.38 15.67
C GLN A 161 27.54 -13.43 16.93
N GLY A 162 26.31 -13.92 16.85
CA GLY A 162 25.34 -13.97 17.94
C GLY A 162 24.25 -12.91 17.87
N PRO A 163 23.39 -12.84 18.90
CA PRO A 163 22.30 -11.88 18.94
C PRO A 163 22.84 -10.45 19.11
N ARG A 164 22.35 -9.54 18.26
CA ARG A 164 22.59 -8.10 18.37
C ARG A 164 21.25 -7.39 18.55
N VAL A 165 21.25 -6.35 19.35
CA VAL A 165 20.13 -5.42 19.48
C VAL A 165 20.50 -4.15 18.73
N THR A 166 19.64 -3.75 17.81
CA THR A 166 19.71 -2.46 17.12
C THR A 166 18.44 -1.67 17.39
N LEU A 167 18.51 -0.36 17.37
CA LEU A 167 17.32 0.49 17.42
C LEU A 167 16.78 0.69 16.01
N ALA A 168 15.49 0.50 15.84
CA ALA A 168 14.76 0.90 14.65
C ALA A 168 13.89 2.10 15.04
N ALA A 169 13.97 3.15 14.27
CA ALA A 169 13.17 4.35 14.44
C ALA A 169 12.32 4.55 13.19
N SER A 170 11.03 4.78 13.36
CA SER A 170 10.09 4.97 12.26
C SER A 170 9.17 6.14 12.55
N GLU A 171 8.99 7.02 11.57
CA GLU A 171 7.93 8.02 11.64
C GLU A 171 6.57 7.33 11.74
N TYR A 172 5.64 7.94 12.46
CA TYR A 172 4.28 7.44 12.56
C TYR A 172 3.24 8.55 12.42
N VAL A 173 2.06 8.15 12.00
CA VAL A 173 0.82 8.91 12.09
C VAL A 173 -0.12 8.14 13.00
N ASP A 174 -0.72 8.82 13.98
CA ASP A 174 -1.65 8.22 14.93
C ASP A 174 -2.92 7.70 14.24
N ASP A 175 -3.68 6.89 14.95
CA ASP A 175 -4.95 6.34 14.50
C ASP A 175 -5.94 7.42 14.05
N GLY A 176 -6.99 7.01 13.36
CA GLY A 176 -8.00 7.90 12.78
C GLY A 176 -7.59 8.58 11.49
N CYS A 177 -6.34 8.41 11.01
CA CYS A 177 -5.98 8.87 9.67
C CYS A 177 -6.60 7.97 8.59
N GLU A 178 -6.79 8.53 7.40
CA GLU A 178 -7.47 7.90 6.28
C GLU A 178 -6.68 8.03 4.99
N ILE A 179 -6.89 7.10 4.07
CA ILE A 179 -6.50 7.22 2.66
C ILE A 179 -7.68 6.86 1.76
N GLU A 180 -7.74 7.52 0.60
CA GLU A 180 -8.67 7.17 -0.46
C GLU A 180 -7.91 6.58 -1.65
N ALA A 181 -8.47 5.53 -2.24
CA ALA A 181 -7.93 4.88 -3.42
C ALA A 181 -9.06 4.48 -4.37
N LYS A 182 -8.72 4.41 -5.65
CA LYS A 182 -9.56 3.82 -6.69
C LYS A 182 -8.90 2.54 -7.16
N VAL A 183 -9.67 1.48 -7.25
CA VAL A 183 -9.18 0.17 -7.69
C VAL A 183 -9.86 -0.18 -8.99
N PHE A 184 -9.07 -0.29 -10.05
CA PHE A 184 -9.52 -0.83 -11.33
C PHE A 184 -9.31 -2.35 -11.33
N ILE A 185 -10.36 -3.07 -11.66
CA ILE A 185 -10.37 -4.53 -11.78
C ILE A 185 -10.62 -4.83 -13.25
N MET A 186 -9.55 -5.20 -13.95
CA MET A 186 -9.63 -5.55 -15.37
C MET A 186 -10.52 -6.79 -15.55
N ALA A 187 -11.30 -6.82 -16.62
CA ALA A 187 -12.17 -7.94 -16.95
C ALA A 187 -11.39 -9.27 -16.98
N GLY A 188 -11.83 -10.26 -16.20
CA GLY A 188 -11.11 -11.52 -16.05
C GLY A 188 -11.62 -12.37 -14.89
N PRO A 189 -10.75 -13.17 -14.28
CA PRO A 189 -11.15 -14.08 -13.21
C PRO A 189 -11.44 -13.41 -11.87
N ILE A 190 -11.03 -12.15 -11.69
CA ILE A 190 -11.24 -11.41 -10.46
C ILE A 190 -12.43 -10.48 -10.64
N THR A 191 -13.38 -10.55 -9.71
CA THR A 191 -14.55 -9.68 -9.68
C THR A 191 -14.47 -8.66 -8.55
N PRO A 192 -15.27 -7.57 -8.59
CA PRO A 192 -15.33 -6.62 -7.48
C PRO A 192 -15.64 -7.28 -6.13
N GLU A 193 -16.48 -8.31 -6.10
CA GLU A 193 -16.87 -9.06 -4.90
C GLU A 193 -15.66 -9.77 -4.28
N ILE A 194 -14.78 -10.33 -5.11
CA ILE A 194 -13.53 -10.96 -4.65
C ILE A 194 -12.62 -9.92 -4.01
N VAL A 195 -12.45 -8.75 -4.63
CA VAL A 195 -11.64 -7.68 -4.04
C VAL A 195 -12.26 -7.20 -2.72
N ARG A 196 -13.59 -7.05 -2.65
CA ARG A 196 -14.28 -6.72 -1.38
C ARG A 196 -14.00 -7.74 -0.27
N GLN A 197 -13.83 -9.02 -0.59
CA GLN A 197 -13.50 -10.06 0.39
C GLN A 197 -12.04 -10.01 0.86
N LEU A 198 -11.12 -9.42 0.08
CA LEU A 198 -9.72 -9.26 0.49
C LEU A 198 -9.51 -8.14 1.52
N ILE A 199 -10.28 -7.07 1.42
CA ILE A 199 -10.08 -5.83 2.16
C ILE A 199 -10.20 -6.02 3.68
N PRO A 200 -11.18 -6.78 4.24
CA PRO A 200 -11.30 -7.01 5.67
C PRO A 200 -10.05 -7.63 6.34
N TYR A 201 -9.18 -8.27 5.56
CA TYR A 201 -7.89 -8.78 6.06
C TYR A 201 -7.01 -7.66 6.66
N GLY A 202 -7.23 -6.41 6.26
CA GLY A 202 -6.56 -5.23 6.82
C GLY A 202 -6.82 -4.98 8.30
N GLN A 203 -7.92 -5.49 8.85
CA GLN A 203 -8.23 -5.44 10.29
C GLN A 203 -7.28 -6.33 11.11
N LEU A 204 -6.64 -7.30 10.47
CA LEU A 204 -5.73 -8.24 11.13
C LEU A 204 -4.26 -7.87 10.88
N VAL A 205 -3.93 -7.47 9.66
CA VAL A 205 -2.53 -7.32 9.22
C VAL A 205 -2.12 -5.87 9.03
N GLY A 206 -2.98 -5.04 8.45
CA GLY A 206 -2.71 -3.62 8.23
C GLY A 206 -1.74 -3.31 7.09
N LEU A 207 -1.34 -2.04 7.01
CA LEU A 207 -0.37 -1.45 6.08
C LEU A 207 0.83 -0.85 6.82
N GLY A 208 1.85 -0.45 6.07
CA GLY A 208 3.02 0.21 6.62
C GLY A 208 4.02 -0.76 7.24
N GLN A 209 4.80 -0.26 8.20
CA GLN A 209 5.86 -1.01 8.84
C GLN A 209 5.44 -1.58 10.19
N TRP A 210 6.15 -2.62 10.66
CA TRP A 210 5.93 -3.32 11.93
C TRP A 210 4.48 -3.76 12.17
N ARG A 211 3.88 -4.35 11.17
CA ARG A 211 2.51 -4.89 11.21
C ARG A 211 2.34 -6.02 12.23
N SER A 212 3.42 -6.78 12.52
CA SER A 212 3.42 -7.78 13.59
C SER A 212 3.23 -7.18 15.00
N GLY A 213 3.47 -5.89 15.16
CA GLY A 213 3.15 -5.12 16.35
C GLY A 213 1.77 -4.46 16.32
N SER A 214 0.88 -4.97 15.49
CA SER A 214 -0.50 -4.49 15.27
C SER A 214 -0.62 -3.09 14.66
N ASN A 215 0.48 -2.50 14.17
CA ASN A 215 0.44 -1.18 13.55
C ASN A 215 -0.20 -1.23 12.15
N GLY A 216 -0.83 -0.13 11.78
CA GLY A 216 -1.41 0.07 10.46
C GLY A 216 -2.67 -0.73 10.17
N ARG A 217 -3.32 -1.33 11.17
CA ARG A 217 -4.62 -1.99 11.01
C ARG A 217 -5.67 -0.97 10.60
N PHE A 218 -6.57 -1.36 9.73
CA PHE A 218 -7.58 -0.45 9.20
C PHE A 218 -8.92 -1.15 8.96
N THR A 219 -9.97 -0.36 8.98
CA THR A 219 -11.27 -0.68 8.39
C THR A 219 -11.42 0.01 7.04
N ALA A 220 -12.34 -0.43 6.22
CA ALA A 220 -12.56 0.17 4.91
C ALA A 220 -14.03 0.29 4.55
N GLU A 221 -14.37 1.41 3.93
CA GLU A 221 -15.60 1.60 3.17
C GLU A 221 -15.31 1.31 1.70
N VAL A 222 -16.19 0.55 1.05
CA VAL A 222 -16.03 0.12 -0.35
C VAL A 222 -17.30 0.45 -1.11
N ASN A 223 -17.20 1.37 -2.05
CA ASN A 223 -18.28 1.84 -2.91
C ASN A 223 -18.02 1.47 -4.37
#